data_9fcb665e570a972524123a0f73eb7354
#
_entry.id   9fcb665e570a972524123a0f73eb7354
#
_cell.length_a   1.000
_cell.length_b   1.000
_cell.length_c   1.000
_cell.angle_alpha   90.00
_cell.angle_beta   90.00
_cell.angle_gamma   90.00
#
_symmetry.space_group_name_H-M   'P 1'
#
loop_
_entity.id
_entity.type
_entity.pdbx_description
1 polymer ?
#
loop_
_entity_poly.entity_id
_entity_poly.type
_entity_poly.pdbx_seq_one_letter_code
_entity_poly.pdbx_strand_id
1 'polypeptide(L)'
;MKTLNDFNFENKKALIRVDFNVPLNDNFEVTDTTRIVSAKPTIIKILEDGGSCILMSHLGRPKGVQDEFSLRHIVNKVEDILGVEVKFVDDCVGPKAEEAANNLNPGEILLLENLRFHDEEKQGDKEFAEALSKLGDIYVNDAFGTAHRAHASTTIIAQFFPERKCFGYLLTKEIESIKKVMETGEKPVLAVLGGAKVSSKITIIENILDKVDHLIIGGGMTFTFIKAQGGSVGDSICEDDKMELALEIMKQAEAKNVQIHLPVDVIAANAFSNDAETQILDVTQIPNGWQGLDAGPKSIENFHNVVMQCKTILWNGPLGVFEMENFAKGTIALGNSIAEATKNGAFSLVGGGDSVAAVKQFGFEHKVSYVSTGGGAMLESLEGKTLPGIAAILE
;
A
#
# COMPACT_ATOMS: atom_id res chain seq x y z
N MET A 1 -5.42 -0.39 -21.35
CA MET A 1 -4.27 -0.05 -20.48
C MET A 1 -3.00 -0.48 -21.18
N LYS A 2 -2.10 0.45 -21.51
CA LYS A 2 -0.80 0.11 -22.13
C LYS A 2 0.17 -0.36 -21.04
N THR A 3 0.82 -1.49 -21.28
CA THR A 3 1.79 -2.13 -20.41
C THR A 3 3.14 -2.30 -21.10
N LEU A 4 4.15 -2.81 -20.43
CA LEU A 4 5.46 -3.08 -21.03
C LEU A 4 5.37 -3.97 -22.27
N ASN A 5 4.42 -4.91 -22.30
CA ASN A 5 4.29 -5.87 -23.40
C ASN A 5 3.78 -5.24 -24.70
N ASP A 6 3.29 -4.00 -24.65
CA ASP A 6 2.80 -3.27 -25.82
C ASP A 6 3.92 -2.44 -26.49
N PHE A 7 5.18 -2.52 -25.98
CA PHE A 7 6.31 -1.74 -26.46
C PHE A 7 7.51 -2.62 -26.81
N ASN A 8 8.27 -2.18 -27.81
CA ASN A 8 9.59 -2.71 -28.13
C ASN A 8 10.66 -1.79 -27.54
N PHE A 9 11.46 -2.30 -26.63
CA PHE A 9 12.53 -1.56 -25.94
C PHE A 9 13.91 -1.70 -26.62
N GLU A 10 14.03 -2.47 -27.69
CA GLU A 10 15.31 -2.67 -28.38
C GLU A 10 15.92 -1.32 -28.80
N ASN A 11 17.14 -1.05 -28.34
CA ASN A 11 17.87 0.21 -28.53
C ASN A 11 17.10 1.46 -28.05
N LYS A 12 16.19 1.33 -27.05
CA LYS A 12 15.44 2.44 -26.44
C LYS A 12 15.89 2.68 -25.01
N LYS A 13 15.86 3.94 -24.62
CA LYS A 13 16.08 4.36 -23.23
C LYS A 13 14.73 4.46 -22.54
N ALA A 14 14.44 3.54 -21.62
CA ALA A 14 13.25 3.60 -20.79
C ALA A 14 13.48 4.51 -19.59
N LEU A 15 12.72 5.60 -19.51
CA LEU A 15 12.69 6.50 -18.36
C LEU A 15 11.66 5.98 -17.37
N ILE A 16 12.12 5.39 -16.26
CA ILE A 16 11.28 4.62 -15.36
C ILE A 16 11.11 5.36 -14.04
N ARG A 17 9.87 5.66 -13.65
CA ARG A 17 9.58 6.13 -12.30
C ARG A 17 9.39 4.92 -11.39
N VAL A 18 10.38 4.67 -10.56
CA VAL A 18 10.37 3.63 -9.53
C VAL A 18 10.16 4.25 -8.14
N ASP A 19 9.70 3.47 -7.17
CA ASP A 19 9.58 3.91 -5.77
C ASP A 19 10.68 3.28 -4.91
N PHE A 20 11.87 3.86 -4.94
CA PHE A 20 13.01 3.45 -4.11
C PHE A 20 13.12 4.27 -2.82
N ASN A 21 11.99 4.75 -2.31
CA ASN A 21 11.91 5.37 -1.00
C ASN A 21 11.97 4.29 0.10
N VAL A 22 13.15 3.72 0.27
CA VAL A 22 13.45 2.63 1.21
C VAL A 22 13.97 3.18 2.53
N PRO A 23 13.74 2.50 3.68
CA PRO A 23 14.31 2.90 4.96
C PRO A 23 15.81 2.63 5.00
N LEU A 24 16.55 3.58 5.54
CA LEU A 24 17.99 3.49 5.80
C LEU A 24 18.25 3.48 7.30
N ASN A 25 19.27 2.76 7.74
CA ASN A 25 19.81 2.87 9.10
C ASN A 25 20.79 4.05 9.22
N ASP A 26 21.36 4.25 10.42
CA ASP A 26 22.31 5.34 10.71
C ASP A 26 23.62 5.25 9.88
N ASN A 27 23.90 4.09 9.29
CA ASN A 27 25.04 3.87 8.38
C ASN A 27 24.65 4.00 6.90
N PHE A 28 23.44 4.51 6.60
CA PHE A 28 22.86 4.61 5.26
C PHE A 28 22.67 3.27 4.54
N GLU A 29 22.56 2.17 5.28
CA GLU A 29 22.27 0.85 4.70
C GLU A 29 20.77 0.62 4.58
N VAL A 30 20.33 0.04 3.47
CA VAL A 30 18.93 -0.30 3.22
C VAL A 30 18.49 -1.43 4.16
N THR A 31 17.47 -1.18 4.97
CA THR A 31 16.91 -2.14 5.94
C THR A 31 15.68 -2.90 5.43
N ASP A 32 15.01 -2.41 4.40
CA ASP A 32 13.90 -3.08 3.72
C ASP A 32 14.05 -2.93 2.20
N THR A 33 14.20 -4.05 1.51
CA THR A 33 14.44 -4.12 0.07
C THR A 33 13.18 -4.32 -0.76
N THR A 34 12.01 -4.44 -0.14
CA THR A 34 10.74 -4.83 -0.78
C THR A 34 10.45 -4.01 -2.04
N ARG A 35 10.63 -2.70 -1.98
CA ARG A 35 10.35 -1.79 -3.11
C ARG A 35 11.30 -1.97 -4.28
N ILE A 36 12.58 -2.22 -4.01
CA ILE A 36 13.58 -2.48 -5.05
C ILE A 36 13.30 -3.83 -5.72
N VAL A 37 13.04 -4.87 -4.92
CA VAL A 37 12.68 -6.20 -5.41
C VAL A 37 11.42 -6.16 -6.25
N SER A 38 10.42 -5.38 -5.85
CA SER A 38 9.15 -5.25 -6.57
C SER A 38 9.29 -4.59 -7.95
N ALA A 39 10.25 -3.67 -8.13
CA ALA A 39 10.53 -3.02 -9.41
C ALA A 39 11.42 -3.87 -10.34
N LYS A 40 12.13 -4.88 -9.80
CA LYS A 40 13.06 -5.72 -10.57
C LYS A 40 12.45 -6.31 -11.84
N PRO A 41 11.25 -6.92 -11.84
CA PRO A 41 10.68 -7.52 -13.05
C PRO A 41 10.54 -6.54 -14.23
N THR A 42 10.14 -5.29 -13.94
CA THR A 42 10.04 -4.23 -14.95
C THR A 42 11.41 -3.89 -15.55
N ILE A 43 12.41 -3.68 -14.71
CA ILE A 43 13.76 -3.30 -15.12
C ILE A 43 14.40 -4.42 -15.95
N ILE A 44 14.36 -5.66 -15.45
CA ILE A 44 14.95 -6.80 -16.13
C ILE A 44 14.31 -7.04 -17.50
N LYS A 45 12.98 -6.96 -17.61
CA LYS A 45 12.27 -7.11 -18.90
C LYS A 45 12.77 -6.12 -19.94
N ILE A 46 12.97 -4.86 -19.57
CA ILE A 46 13.45 -3.84 -20.50
C ILE A 46 14.89 -4.12 -20.95
N LEU A 47 15.76 -4.57 -20.04
CA LEU A 47 17.14 -4.94 -20.36
C LEU A 47 17.19 -6.18 -21.27
N GLU A 48 16.38 -7.19 -20.99
CA GLU A 48 16.27 -8.42 -21.80
C GLU A 48 15.73 -8.13 -23.22
N ASP A 49 14.91 -7.10 -23.37
CA ASP A 49 14.46 -6.63 -24.69
C ASP A 49 15.54 -5.81 -25.46
N GLY A 50 16.73 -5.66 -24.87
CA GLY A 50 17.81 -4.88 -25.50
C GLY A 50 17.70 -3.37 -25.30
N GLY A 51 16.93 -2.93 -24.32
CA GLY A 51 16.82 -1.54 -23.89
C GLY A 51 17.85 -1.15 -22.82
N SER A 52 17.82 0.11 -22.43
CA SER A 52 18.52 0.63 -21.24
C SER A 52 17.53 1.31 -20.29
N CYS A 53 17.87 1.37 -19.01
CA CYS A 53 16.99 1.88 -17.98
C CYS A 53 17.56 3.14 -17.33
N ILE A 54 16.78 4.22 -17.31
CA ILE A 54 17.05 5.44 -16.56
C ILE A 54 16.03 5.50 -15.41
N LEU A 55 16.51 5.29 -14.17
CA LEU A 55 15.67 5.17 -12.99
C LEU A 55 15.53 6.52 -12.30
N MET A 56 14.30 6.95 -12.08
CA MET A 56 13.92 8.13 -11.31
C MET A 56 13.23 7.72 -10.03
N SER A 57 13.67 8.22 -8.90
CA SER A 57 13.00 7.99 -7.61
C SER A 57 13.16 9.19 -6.69
N HIS A 58 12.41 9.12 -5.58
CA HIS A 58 12.64 9.97 -4.42
C HIS A 58 13.10 9.13 -3.24
N LEU A 59 13.75 9.77 -2.28
CA LEU A 59 14.11 9.21 -0.98
C LEU A 59 13.78 10.24 0.11
N GLY A 60 12.97 9.85 1.09
CA GLY A 60 12.60 10.69 2.21
C GLY A 60 11.83 11.97 1.86
N ARG A 61 12.02 12.98 2.70
CA ARG A 61 11.37 14.30 2.58
C ARG A 61 12.40 15.43 2.76
N PRO A 62 13.40 15.51 1.88
CA PRO A 62 14.44 16.53 1.98
C PRO A 62 13.89 17.94 1.80
N LYS A 63 14.65 18.92 2.33
CA LYS A 63 14.48 20.34 2.09
C LYS A 63 15.69 20.83 1.27
N GLY A 64 15.66 20.59 -0.05
CA GLY A 64 16.80 20.81 -0.94
C GLY A 64 17.80 19.63 -0.89
N VAL A 65 19.03 19.88 -1.33
CA VAL A 65 20.09 18.85 -1.37
C VAL A 65 20.60 18.54 0.02
N GLN A 66 20.45 17.28 0.45
CA GLN A 66 20.89 16.76 1.75
C GLN A 66 21.47 15.36 1.55
N ASP A 67 22.73 15.15 1.95
CA ASP A 67 23.46 13.90 1.69
C ASP A 67 22.74 12.66 2.25
N GLU A 68 22.11 12.78 3.41
CA GLU A 68 21.33 11.69 4.05
C GLU A 68 20.16 11.16 3.19
N PHE A 69 19.69 11.96 2.24
CA PHE A 69 18.63 11.59 1.30
C PHE A 69 19.14 11.35 -0.13
N SER A 70 20.46 11.26 -0.32
CA SER A 70 21.02 10.95 -1.64
C SER A 70 20.73 9.50 -2.02
N LEU A 71 20.29 9.30 -3.27
CA LEU A 71 20.09 7.96 -3.82
C LEU A 71 21.42 7.21 -4.05
N ARG A 72 22.58 7.89 -3.93
CA ARG A 72 23.89 7.21 -3.97
C ARG A 72 24.02 6.11 -2.93
N HIS A 73 23.39 6.27 -1.76
CA HIS A 73 23.47 5.30 -0.67
C HIS A 73 22.84 3.95 -1.00
N ILE A 74 21.90 3.92 -1.94
CA ILE A 74 21.20 2.69 -2.31
C ILE A 74 21.78 2.00 -3.55
N VAL A 75 22.71 2.62 -4.29
CA VAL A 75 23.26 2.10 -5.56
C VAL A 75 23.71 0.65 -5.42
N ASN A 76 24.62 0.36 -4.49
CA ASN A 76 25.15 -0.99 -4.28
C ASN A 76 24.04 -2.01 -3.97
N LYS A 77 23.02 -1.61 -3.20
CA LYS A 77 21.90 -2.51 -2.89
C LYS A 77 21.02 -2.76 -4.11
N VAL A 78 20.84 -1.76 -4.97
CA VAL A 78 20.13 -1.92 -6.25
C VAL A 78 20.90 -2.86 -7.18
N GLU A 79 22.23 -2.69 -7.30
CA GLU A 79 23.10 -3.59 -8.05
C GLU A 79 23.01 -5.04 -7.57
N ASP A 80 23.14 -5.26 -6.25
CA ASP A 80 23.03 -6.58 -5.63
C ASP A 80 21.72 -7.29 -5.98
N ILE A 81 20.61 -6.53 -5.95
CA ILE A 81 19.28 -7.09 -6.21
C ILE A 81 19.05 -7.34 -7.70
N LEU A 82 19.47 -6.40 -8.55
CA LEU A 82 19.26 -6.52 -10.00
C LEU A 82 20.25 -7.49 -10.64
N GLY A 83 21.46 -7.61 -10.09
CA GLY A 83 22.56 -8.40 -10.66
C GLY A 83 23.22 -7.73 -11.88
N VAL A 84 23.07 -6.42 -12.01
CA VAL A 84 23.59 -5.57 -13.11
C VAL A 84 24.19 -4.31 -12.50
N GLU A 85 25.33 -3.85 -13.02
CA GLU A 85 25.97 -2.59 -12.61
C GLU A 85 25.01 -1.41 -12.80
N VAL A 86 24.98 -0.51 -11.82
CA VAL A 86 24.14 0.69 -11.82
C VAL A 86 25.01 1.94 -11.80
N LYS A 87 25.03 2.65 -12.92
CA LYS A 87 25.65 3.97 -13.01
C LYS A 87 24.85 4.97 -12.19
N PHE A 88 25.51 5.93 -11.58
CA PHE A 88 24.86 6.98 -10.78
C PHE A 88 25.29 8.35 -11.28
N VAL A 89 24.35 9.31 -11.31
CA VAL A 89 24.62 10.71 -11.58
C VAL A 89 24.05 11.60 -10.48
N ASP A 90 24.82 12.57 -10.03
CA ASP A 90 24.55 13.42 -8.86
C ASP A 90 23.53 14.55 -9.10
N ASP A 91 22.74 14.45 -10.16
CA ASP A 91 21.56 15.29 -10.43
C ASP A 91 20.54 14.48 -11.25
N CYS A 92 19.30 14.95 -11.30
CA CYS A 92 18.24 14.31 -12.09
C CYS A 92 17.85 15.11 -13.35
N VAL A 93 18.33 16.32 -13.50
CA VAL A 93 18.12 17.20 -14.67
C VAL A 93 19.40 17.96 -15.00
N GLY A 94 19.40 18.63 -16.16
CA GLY A 94 20.51 19.48 -16.60
C GLY A 94 21.67 18.71 -17.25
N PRO A 95 22.77 19.41 -17.56
CA PRO A 95 23.82 18.89 -18.44
C PRO A 95 24.45 17.58 -18.01
N LYS A 96 24.65 17.36 -16.70
CA LYS A 96 25.23 16.11 -16.18
C LYS A 96 24.30 14.92 -16.41
N ALA A 97 23.00 15.07 -16.11
CA ALA A 97 22.01 14.02 -16.32
C ALA A 97 21.84 13.72 -17.82
N GLU A 98 21.81 14.77 -18.66
CA GLU A 98 21.72 14.62 -20.12
C GLU A 98 22.95 13.90 -20.69
N GLU A 99 24.16 14.26 -20.27
CA GLU A 99 25.40 13.59 -20.69
C GLU A 99 25.41 12.12 -20.27
N ALA A 100 25.07 11.83 -19.01
CA ALA A 100 25.00 10.46 -18.50
C ALA A 100 23.97 9.61 -19.27
N ALA A 101 22.78 10.16 -19.51
CA ALA A 101 21.74 9.52 -20.29
C ALA A 101 22.14 9.29 -21.76
N ASN A 102 22.84 10.25 -22.39
CA ASN A 102 23.29 10.13 -23.77
C ASN A 102 24.35 9.06 -23.95
N ASN A 103 25.22 8.88 -22.95
CA ASN A 103 26.29 7.88 -22.96
C ASN A 103 25.83 6.47 -22.47
N LEU A 104 24.55 6.30 -22.21
CA LEU A 104 23.99 5.01 -21.75
C LEU A 104 23.80 4.05 -22.93
N ASN A 105 24.38 2.85 -22.84
CA ASN A 105 24.27 1.82 -23.87
C ASN A 105 23.12 0.84 -23.56
N PRO A 106 22.64 0.07 -24.55
CA PRO A 106 21.73 -1.05 -24.30
C PRO A 106 22.26 -2.02 -23.25
N GLY A 107 21.39 -2.47 -22.34
CA GLY A 107 21.76 -3.35 -21.23
C GLY A 107 22.28 -2.63 -19.98
N GLU A 108 22.47 -1.31 -20.03
CA GLU A 108 22.95 -0.52 -18.89
C GLU A 108 21.82 0.14 -18.10
N ILE A 109 22.12 0.43 -16.83
CA ILE A 109 21.20 1.11 -15.90
C ILE A 109 21.86 2.41 -15.42
N LEU A 110 21.10 3.51 -15.42
CA LEU A 110 21.45 4.79 -14.82
C LEU A 110 20.44 5.12 -13.72
N LEU A 111 20.90 5.33 -12.49
CA LEU A 111 20.11 5.89 -11.40
C LEU A 111 20.38 7.38 -11.28
N LEU A 112 19.35 8.20 -11.42
CA LEU A 112 19.42 9.65 -11.21
C LEU A 112 19.38 9.97 -9.70
N GLU A 113 19.86 11.17 -9.34
CA GLU A 113 19.76 11.66 -7.96
C GLU A 113 18.31 11.94 -7.57
N ASN A 114 18.08 12.07 -6.27
CA ASN A 114 16.78 12.25 -5.64
C ASN A 114 15.98 13.41 -6.26
N LEU A 115 14.87 13.06 -6.91
CA LEU A 115 13.95 14.03 -7.54
C LEU A 115 13.51 15.14 -6.58
N ARG A 116 13.38 14.84 -5.28
CA ARG A 116 12.93 15.79 -4.26
C ARG A 116 14.00 16.76 -3.78
N PHE A 117 15.21 16.69 -4.31
CA PHE A 117 16.18 17.78 -4.15
C PHE A 117 15.74 19.03 -4.89
N HIS A 118 14.84 18.87 -5.87
CA HIS A 118 14.16 19.94 -6.58
C HIS A 118 12.71 20.07 -6.08
N ASP A 119 12.33 21.25 -5.60
CA ASP A 119 10.95 21.49 -5.10
C ASP A 119 9.92 21.42 -6.23
N GLU A 120 10.33 21.67 -7.46
CA GLU A 120 9.58 21.57 -8.71
C GLU A 120 8.94 20.19 -8.88
N GLU A 121 9.60 19.13 -8.39
CA GLU A 121 9.03 17.77 -8.39
C GLU A 121 7.69 17.73 -7.68
N LYS A 122 7.62 18.24 -6.45
CA LYS A 122 6.40 18.21 -5.63
C LYS A 122 5.34 19.17 -6.11
N GLN A 123 5.74 20.26 -6.75
CA GLN A 123 4.85 21.29 -7.32
C GLN A 123 4.19 20.82 -8.61
N GLY A 124 4.68 19.72 -9.22
CA GLY A 124 4.22 19.29 -10.53
C GLY A 124 4.62 20.25 -11.63
N ASP A 125 5.83 20.84 -11.50
CA ASP A 125 6.32 21.85 -12.43
C ASP A 125 6.52 21.26 -13.83
N LYS A 126 6.03 22.01 -14.83
CA LYS A 126 6.02 21.55 -16.21
C LYS A 126 7.39 21.59 -16.86
N GLU A 127 8.19 22.62 -16.58
CA GLU A 127 9.53 22.79 -17.16
C GLU A 127 10.48 21.72 -16.61
N PHE A 128 10.36 21.42 -15.31
CA PHE A 128 11.10 20.33 -14.68
C PHE A 128 10.70 18.96 -15.27
N ALA A 129 9.41 18.70 -15.47
CA ALA A 129 8.92 17.48 -16.11
C ALA A 129 9.41 17.38 -17.58
N GLU A 130 9.45 18.50 -18.31
CA GLU A 130 10.00 18.55 -19.67
C GLU A 130 11.51 18.24 -19.67
N ALA A 131 12.26 18.79 -18.73
CA ALA A 131 13.69 18.50 -18.60
C ALA A 131 13.95 17.01 -18.34
N LEU A 132 13.19 16.40 -17.41
CA LEU A 132 13.24 14.95 -17.17
C LEU A 132 12.91 14.15 -18.43
N SER A 133 11.91 14.56 -19.19
CA SER A 133 11.43 13.82 -20.37
C SER A 133 12.46 13.73 -21.51
N LYS A 134 13.44 14.62 -21.55
CA LYS A 134 14.52 14.63 -22.54
C LYS A 134 15.51 13.47 -22.37
N LEU A 135 15.52 12.83 -21.19
CA LEU A 135 16.46 11.78 -20.86
C LEU A 135 16.12 10.43 -21.50
N GLY A 136 14.85 10.18 -21.86
CA GLY A 136 14.42 8.87 -22.34
C GLY A 136 13.48 8.90 -23.55
N ASP A 137 13.33 7.72 -24.16
CA ASP A 137 12.49 7.53 -25.35
C ASP A 137 11.06 7.08 -25.01
N ILE A 138 10.91 6.28 -23.95
CA ILE A 138 9.64 5.71 -23.48
C ILE A 138 9.53 5.97 -21.98
N TYR A 139 8.39 6.49 -21.54
CA TYR A 139 8.12 6.67 -20.11
C TYR A 139 7.39 5.47 -19.52
N VAL A 140 7.93 4.97 -18.42
CA VAL A 140 7.36 3.85 -17.66
C VAL A 140 7.03 4.31 -16.24
N ASN A 141 5.77 4.28 -15.86
CA ASN A 141 5.39 4.49 -14.45
C ASN A 141 5.29 3.14 -13.73
N ASP A 142 6.15 2.93 -12.75
CA ASP A 142 6.20 1.72 -11.92
C ASP A 142 6.22 2.04 -10.42
N ALA A 143 5.68 3.21 -10.04
CA ALA A 143 5.69 3.73 -8.68
C ALA A 143 4.27 3.93 -8.13
N PHE A 144 3.63 2.86 -7.67
CA PHE A 144 2.26 2.94 -7.15
C PHE A 144 2.17 3.79 -5.89
N GLY A 145 3.14 3.70 -4.96
CA GLY A 145 3.12 4.47 -3.70
C GLY A 145 3.05 5.99 -3.88
N THR A 146 3.39 6.51 -5.06
CA THR A 146 3.32 7.94 -5.40
C THR A 146 2.24 8.28 -6.42
N ALA A 147 1.50 7.30 -6.92
CA ALA A 147 0.50 7.51 -7.99
C ALA A 147 -0.66 8.45 -7.59
N HIS A 148 -0.91 8.63 -6.29
CA HIS A 148 -1.90 9.56 -5.74
C HIS A 148 -1.42 11.03 -5.72
N ARG A 149 -0.21 11.33 -6.17
CA ARG A 149 0.40 12.66 -6.17
C ARG A 149 0.56 13.17 -7.61
N ALA A 150 0.06 14.39 -7.88
CA ALA A 150 0.24 15.04 -9.17
C ALA A 150 1.65 15.69 -9.27
N HIS A 151 2.72 14.90 -9.01
CA HIS A 151 4.10 15.35 -9.08
C HIS A 151 4.60 15.39 -10.54
N ALA A 152 5.70 16.11 -10.76
CA ALA A 152 6.28 16.27 -12.09
C ALA A 152 6.63 14.90 -12.71
N SER A 153 7.35 14.05 -11.98
CA SER A 153 7.83 12.75 -12.48
C SER A 153 6.77 11.65 -12.56
N THR A 154 5.63 11.78 -11.88
CA THR A 154 4.57 10.75 -11.83
C THR A 154 3.39 11.05 -12.74
N THR A 155 3.09 12.31 -12.97
CA THR A 155 1.87 12.77 -13.64
C THR A 155 2.19 13.70 -14.81
N ILE A 156 2.85 14.83 -14.55
CA ILE A 156 3.05 15.88 -15.56
C ILE A 156 3.93 15.39 -16.70
N ILE A 157 4.94 14.60 -16.41
CA ILE A 157 5.87 14.04 -17.39
C ILE A 157 5.17 13.23 -18.51
N ALA A 158 4.05 12.60 -18.20
CA ALA A 158 3.32 11.74 -19.15
C ALA A 158 2.84 12.50 -20.40
N GLN A 159 2.61 13.82 -20.31
CA GLN A 159 2.20 14.65 -21.44
C GLN A 159 3.29 14.81 -22.52
N PHE A 160 4.56 14.61 -22.15
CA PHE A 160 5.70 14.68 -23.09
C PHE A 160 5.97 13.36 -23.82
N PHE A 161 5.22 12.31 -23.46
CA PHE A 161 5.30 10.98 -24.07
C PHE A 161 3.94 10.56 -24.70
N PRO A 162 3.36 11.33 -25.62
CA PRO A 162 2.14 10.90 -26.31
C PRO A 162 2.42 9.58 -26.99
N GLU A 163 1.57 8.58 -26.78
CA GLU A 163 1.72 7.20 -27.31
C GLU A 163 2.96 6.40 -26.82
N ARG A 164 3.93 7.02 -26.15
CA ARG A 164 5.17 6.35 -25.69
C ARG A 164 5.26 6.30 -24.16
N LYS A 165 4.16 5.96 -23.51
CA LYS A 165 4.02 5.83 -22.07
C LYS A 165 3.26 4.56 -21.71
N CYS A 166 3.68 3.88 -20.63
CA CYS A 166 3.03 2.67 -20.15
C CYS A 166 3.21 2.47 -18.65
N PHE A 167 2.49 1.50 -18.12
CA PHE A 167 2.69 1.00 -16.77
C PHE A 167 3.77 -0.09 -16.74
N GLY A 168 4.61 -0.05 -15.70
CA GLY A 168 5.46 -1.17 -15.34
C GLY A 168 4.66 -2.33 -14.73
N TYR A 169 5.31 -3.47 -14.54
CA TYR A 169 4.65 -4.67 -14.01
C TYR A 169 4.13 -4.50 -12.58
N LEU A 170 4.88 -3.78 -11.71
CA LEU A 170 4.44 -3.50 -10.35
C LEU A 170 3.12 -2.70 -10.37
N LEU A 171 3.11 -1.58 -11.06
CA LEU A 171 1.94 -0.70 -11.09
C LEU A 171 0.74 -1.38 -11.79
N THR A 172 0.98 -2.16 -12.85
CA THR A 172 -0.05 -2.99 -13.49
C THR A 172 -0.68 -3.96 -12.49
N LYS A 173 0.15 -4.67 -11.71
CA LYS A 173 -0.31 -5.65 -10.72
C LYS A 173 -1.11 -5.01 -9.58
N GLU A 174 -0.71 -3.82 -9.14
CA GLU A 174 -1.45 -3.04 -8.14
C GLU A 174 -2.85 -2.68 -8.65
N ILE A 175 -2.91 -2.10 -9.86
CA ILE A 175 -4.19 -1.73 -10.50
C ILE A 175 -5.11 -2.96 -10.67
N GLU A 176 -4.59 -4.06 -11.19
CA GLU A 176 -5.35 -5.29 -11.39
C GLU A 176 -5.83 -5.90 -10.07
N SER A 177 -5.00 -5.85 -9.02
CA SER A 177 -5.35 -6.40 -7.71
C SER A 177 -6.46 -5.59 -7.03
N ILE A 178 -6.41 -4.27 -7.12
CA ILE A 178 -7.47 -3.39 -6.61
C ILE A 178 -8.75 -3.58 -7.42
N LYS A 179 -8.64 -3.60 -8.75
CA LYS A 179 -9.79 -3.84 -9.63
C LYS A 179 -10.46 -5.18 -9.33
N LYS A 180 -9.67 -6.21 -9.02
CA LYS A 180 -10.20 -7.52 -8.67
C LYS A 180 -11.04 -7.50 -7.40
N VAL A 181 -10.66 -6.69 -6.40
CA VAL A 181 -11.46 -6.51 -5.18
C VAL A 181 -12.68 -5.62 -5.43
N MET A 182 -12.48 -4.51 -6.14
CA MET A 182 -13.49 -3.44 -6.23
C MET A 182 -14.52 -3.64 -7.33
N GLU A 183 -14.22 -4.45 -8.37
CA GLU A 183 -15.08 -4.54 -9.56
C GLU A 183 -15.34 -5.97 -10.04
N THR A 184 -14.31 -6.83 -10.07
CA THR A 184 -14.36 -8.11 -10.79
C THR A 184 -14.16 -9.34 -9.93
N GLY A 185 -14.12 -9.18 -8.60
CA GLY A 185 -13.88 -10.28 -7.66
C GLY A 185 -14.98 -11.31 -7.67
N GLU A 186 -14.59 -12.59 -7.54
CA GLU A 186 -15.53 -13.66 -7.34
C GLU A 186 -16.19 -13.53 -5.97
N LYS A 187 -17.52 -13.67 -5.93
CA LYS A 187 -18.33 -13.56 -4.71
C LYS A 187 -18.32 -14.86 -3.91
N PRO A 188 -18.50 -14.82 -2.57
CA PRO A 188 -18.66 -13.62 -1.75
C PRO A 188 -17.37 -12.83 -1.59
N VAL A 189 -17.49 -11.49 -1.56
CA VAL A 189 -16.39 -10.55 -1.35
C VAL A 189 -16.40 -10.09 0.11
N LEU A 190 -15.25 -10.20 0.76
CA LEU A 190 -15.03 -9.75 2.15
C LEU A 190 -14.08 -8.56 2.17
N ALA A 191 -14.43 -7.53 2.93
CA ALA A 191 -13.46 -6.55 3.43
C ALA A 191 -13.25 -6.73 4.93
N VAL A 192 -12.00 -6.73 5.36
CA VAL A 192 -11.60 -6.61 6.75
C VAL A 192 -11.01 -5.23 6.95
N LEU A 193 -11.65 -4.40 7.75
CA LEU A 193 -11.19 -3.07 8.11
C LEU A 193 -10.87 -3.04 9.60
N GLY A 194 -9.64 -2.68 9.92
CA GLY A 194 -9.17 -2.47 11.28
C GLY A 194 -8.53 -1.09 11.44
N GLY A 195 -8.14 -0.79 12.67
CA GLY A 195 -7.49 0.46 13.02
C GLY A 195 -8.11 1.12 14.24
N ALA A 196 -7.54 2.25 14.66
CA ALA A 196 -7.94 2.90 15.91
C ALA A 196 -9.26 3.67 15.81
N LYS A 197 -9.57 4.27 14.63
CA LYS A 197 -10.63 5.28 14.49
C LYS A 197 -11.51 5.06 13.27
N VAL A 198 -12.83 5.16 13.45
CA VAL A 198 -13.84 5.14 12.38
C VAL A 198 -13.61 6.31 11.42
N SER A 199 -13.36 7.51 11.96
CA SER A 199 -13.16 8.74 11.17
C SER A 199 -12.09 8.60 10.08
N SER A 200 -11.08 7.77 10.29
CA SER A 200 -10.01 7.51 9.31
C SER A 200 -10.41 6.56 8.17
N LYS A 201 -11.56 5.90 8.27
CA LYS A 201 -11.99 4.85 7.33
C LYS A 201 -13.37 5.11 6.71
N ILE A 202 -14.05 6.21 7.07
CA ILE A 202 -15.40 6.51 6.61
C ILE A 202 -15.55 6.40 5.10
N THR A 203 -14.73 7.15 4.36
CA THR A 203 -14.80 7.21 2.89
C THR A 203 -14.54 5.84 2.25
N ILE A 204 -13.63 5.05 2.84
CA ILE A 204 -13.38 3.68 2.40
C ILE A 204 -14.62 2.83 2.64
N ILE A 205 -15.21 2.88 3.85
CA ILE A 205 -16.41 2.09 4.20
C ILE A 205 -17.54 2.42 3.23
N GLU A 206 -17.86 3.70 3.05
CA GLU A 206 -18.93 4.14 2.15
C GLU A 206 -18.74 3.64 0.72
N ASN A 207 -17.51 3.72 0.20
CA ASN A 207 -17.23 3.30 -1.16
C ASN A 207 -17.26 1.76 -1.34
N ILE A 208 -16.84 0.99 -0.34
CA ILE A 208 -16.79 -0.48 -0.47
C ILE A 208 -18.12 -1.17 -0.17
N LEU A 209 -19.07 -0.51 0.53
CA LEU A 209 -20.38 -1.12 0.82
C LEU A 209 -21.16 -1.55 -0.44
N ASP A 210 -20.90 -0.95 -1.59
CA ASP A 210 -21.48 -1.39 -2.87
C ASP A 210 -20.73 -2.53 -3.55
N LYS A 211 -19.60 -2.94 -2.99
CA LYS A 211 -18.65 -3.87 -3.62
C LYS A 211 -18.49 -5.18 -2.87
N VAL A 212 -18.85 -5.21 -1.58
CA VAL A 212 -18.62 -6.35 -0.71
C VAL A 212 -19.93 -7.01 -0.27
N ASP A 213 -19.86 -8.28 0.08
CA ASP A 213 -20.97 -9.02 0.67
C ASP A 213 -20.82 -9.11 2.20
N HIS A 214 -19.57 -9.06 2.69
CA HIS A 214 -19.23 -9.12 4.12
C HIS A 214 -18.23 -8.02 4.48
N LEU A 215 -18.40 -7.42 5.67
CA LEU A 215 -17.49 -6.43 6.24
C LEU A 215 -17.15 -6.82 7.69
N ILE A 216 -15.92 -7.20 7.95
CA ILE A 216 -15.39 -7.34 9.31
C ILE A 216 -14.84 -5.99 9.76
N ILE A 217 -15.30 -5.50 10.90
CA ILE A 217 -14.78 -4.31 11.57
C ILE A 217 -14.03 -4.75 12.81
N GLY A 218 -12.73 -4.45 12.87
CA GLY A 218 -11.84 -4.82 13.96
C GLY A 218 -11.02 -3.66 14.50
N GLY A 219 -10.16 -3.94 15.47
CA GLY A 219 -9.35 -2.92 16.10
C GLY A 219 -10.16 -1.94 16.96
N GLY A 220 -9.56 -0.82 17.32
CA GLY A 220 -10.17 0.19 18.20
C GLY A 220 -11.45 0.82 17.65
N MET A 221 -11.57 0.92 16.31
CA MET A 221 -12.78 1.47 15.70
C MET A 221 -14.06 0.67 16.02
N THR A 222 -13.94 -0.60 16.37
CA THR A 222 -15.05 -1.46 16.80
C THR A 222 -15.84 -0.85 17.97
N PHE A 223 -15.16 -0.25 18.93
CA PHE A 223 -15.79 0.23 20.15
C PHE A 223 -16.73 1.41 19.91
N THR A 224 -16.52 2.20 18.87
CA THR A 224 -17.46 3.23 18.43
C THR A 224 -18.78 2.60 17.97
N PHE A 225 -18.73 1.49 17.20
CA PHE A 225 -19.93 0.75 16.78
C PHE A 225 -20.65 0.10 17.95
N ILE A 226 -19.90 -0.54 18.87
CA ILE A 226 -20.48 -1.20 20.05
C ILE A 226 -21.16 -0.20 20.97
N LYS A 227 -20.51 0.94 21.25
CA LYS A 227 -21.10 2.00 22.09
C LYS A 227 -22.33 2.64 21.45
N ALA A 228 -22.30 2.84 20.14
CA ALA A 228 -23.44 3.34 19.37
C ALA A 228 -24.68 2.45 19.48
N GLN A 229 -24.49 1.14 19.66
CA GLN A 229 -25.55 0.15 19.90
C GLN A 229 -25.96 0.04 21.36
N GLY A 230 -25.41 0.85 22.26
CA GLY A 230 -25.74 0.88 23.69
C GLY A 230 -24.86 -0.02 24.55
N GLY A 231 -23.79 -0.59 24.02
CA GLY A 231 -22.80 -1.36 24.80
C GLY A 231 -21.89 -0.50 25.68
N SER A 232 -21.35 -1.11 26.75
CA SER A 232 -20.31 -0.49 27.59
C SER A 232 -18.95 -0.92 27.09
N VAL A 233 -18.11 0.07 26.77
CA VAL A 233 -16.76 -0.16 26.18
C VAL A 233 -15.62 0.18 27.15
N GLY A 234 -15.94 0.51 28.42
CA GLY A 234 -14.96 0.88 29.43
C GLY A 234 -14.07 2.05 28.98
N ASP A 235 -12.77 1.89 29.16
CA ASP A 235 -11.74 2.86 28.77
C ASP A 235 -11.18 2.61 27.35
N SER A 236 -11.87 1.76 26.56
CA SER A 236 -11.47 1.47 25.17
C SER A 236 -11.52 2.74 24.32
N ILE A 237 -10.63 2.81 23.32
CA ILE A 237 -10.63 3.93 22.38
C ILE A 237 -12.00 4.02 21.68
N CYS A 238 -12.62 5.19 21.71
CA CYS A 238 -13.94 5.39 21.14
C CYS A 238 -14.06 6.85 20.64
N GLU A 239 -14.71 7.04 19.50
CA GLU A 239 -15.05 8.33 18.94
C GLU A 239 -16.55 8.63 19.20
N ASP A 240 -16.85 9.23 20.36
CA ASP A 240 -18.24 9.50 20.79
C ASP A 240 -18.99 10.40 19.81
N ASP A 241 -18.30 11.32 19.15
CA ASP A 241 -18.83 12.20 18.11
C ASP A 241 -19.12 11.49 16.78
N LYS A 242 -18.76 10.21 16.66
CA LYS A 242 -18.97 9.37 15.46
C LYS A 242 -20.00 8.24 15.67
N MET A 243 -20.67 8.18 16.82
CA MET A 243 -21.64 7.13 17.09
C MET A 243 -22.84 7.16 16.12
N GLU A 244 -23.37 8.35 15.82
CA GLU A 244 -24.46 8.50 14.84
C GLU A 244 -24.04 8.01 13.45
N LEU A 245 -22.79 8.32 13.05
CA LEU A 245 -22.21 7.86 11.80
C LEU A 245 -22.05 6.33 11.76
N ALA A 246 -21.62 5.71 12.87
CA ALA A 246 -21.52 4.26 12.97
C ALA A 246 -22.89 3.58 12.77
N LEU A 247 -23.96 4.12 13.37
CA LEU A 247 -25.32 3.63 13.15
C LEU A 247 -25.80 3.82 11.70
N GLU A 248 -25.46 4.95 11.08
CA GLU A 248 -25.80 5.20 9.67
C GLU A 248 -25.09 4.22 8.73
N ILE A 249 -23.80 3.93 8.97
CA ILE A 249 -23.04 2.91 8.23
C ILE A 249 -23.71 1.53 8.36
N MET A 250 -24.13 1.13 9.56
CA MET A 250 -24.83 -0.14 9.77
C MET A 250 -26.15 -0.22 9.00
N LYS A 251 -26.92 0.86 9.02
CA LYS A 251 -28.17 0.97 8.27
C LYS A 251 -27.95 0.90 6.75
N GLN A 252 -26.92 1.60 6.26
CA GLN A 252 -26.55 1.54 4.84
C GLN A 252 -26.11 0.14 4.42
N ALA A 253 -25.33 -0.55 5.25
CA ALA A 253 -24.92 -1.93 5.01
C ALA A 253 -26.13 -2.87 4.92
N GLU A 254 -27.10 -2.75 5.85
CA GLU A 254 -28.34 -3.53 5.81
C GLU A 254 -29.14 -3.26 4.54
N ALA A 255 -29.30 -1.98 4.15
CA ALA A 255 -30.00 -1.60 2.93
C ALA A 255 -29.34 -2.14 1.64
N LYS A 256 -28.02 -2.37 1.68
CA LYS A 256 -27.23 -2.93 0.59
C LYS A 256 -27.01 -4.45 0.68
N ASN A 257 -27.62 -5.11 1.66
CA ASN A 257 -27.45 -6.54 1.99
C ASN A 257 -25.99 -6.92 2.30
N VAL A 258 -25.22 -6.02 2.88
CA VAL A 258 -23.88 -6.27 3.38
C VAL A 258 -23.94 -6.71 4.84
N GLN A 259 -23.34 -7.85 5.15
CA GLN A 259 -23.27 -8.33 6.52
C GLN A 259 -22.05 -7.74 7.25
N ILE A 260 -22.31 -6.91 8.27
CA ILE A 260 -21.26 -6.40 9.16
C ILE A 260 -21.02 -7.41 10.28
N HIS A 261 -19.75 -7.75 10.50
CA HIS A 261 -19.29 -8.63 11.55
C HIS A 261 -18.44 -7.82 12.55
N LEU A 262 -18.97 -7.63 13.74
CA LEU A 262 -18.26 -7.04 14.88
C LEU A 262 -17.75 -8.14 15.80
N PRO A 263 -16.68 -7.91 16.59
CA PRO A 263 -16.30 -8.81 17.66
C PRO A 263 -17.47 -9.01 18.64
N VAL A 264 -17.55 -10.21 19.21
CA VAL A 264 -18.52 -10.56 20.28
C VAL A 264 -17.84 -10.63 21.64
N ASP A 265 -16.53 -10.88 21.66
CA ASP A 265 -15.68 -10.87 22.83
C ASP A 265 -14.32 -10.23 22.52
N VAL A 266 -13.63 -9.78 23.54
CA VAL A 266 -12.33 -9.11 23.44
C VAL A 266 -11.38 -9.60 24.52
N ILE A 267 -10.08 -9.48 24.23
CA ILE A 267 -9.04 -9.47 25.25
C ILE A 267 -8.95 -8.04 25.78
N ALA A 268 -9.50 -7.85 26.97
CA ALA A 268 -9.42 -6.55 27.67
C ALA A 268 -8.23 -6.52 28.61
N ALA A 269 -7.66 -5.34 28.80
CA ALA A 269 -6.55 -5.09 29.69
C ALA A 269 -6.82 -3.88 30.60
N ASN A 270 -6.24 -3.89 31.80
CA ASN A 270 -6.37 -2.79 32.78
C ASN A 270 -5.37 -1.63 32.54
N ALA A 271 -4.50 -1.75 31.54
CA ALA A 271 -3.57 -0.71 31.08
C ALA A 271 -3.18 -0.95 29.62
N PHE A 272 -2.73 0.10 28.93
CA PHE A 272 -2.15 0.00 27.59
C PHE A 272 -0.68 -0.41 27.68
N SER A 273 -0.46 -1.70 27.97
CA SER A 273 0.89 -2.29 28.15
C SER A 273 0.84 -3.78 27.82
N ASN A 274 1.90 -4.30 27.21
CA ASN A 274 1.99 -5.73 26.91
C ASN A 274 1.85 -6.62 28.14
N ASP A 275 2.33 -6.16 29.29
CA ASP A 275 2.34 -6.93 30.55
C ASP A 275 1.14 -6.59 31.46
N ALA A 276 0.13 -5.90 30.93
CA ALA A 276 -1.07 -5.59 31.68
C ALA A 276 -1.84 -6.86 32.06
N GLU A 277 -2.58 -6.81 33.16
CA GLU A 277 -3.55 -7.86 33.52
C GLU A 277 -4.65 -7.92 32.45
N THR A 278 -5.00 -9.14 32.03
CA THR A 278 -5.95 -9.36 30.94
C THR A 278 -7.15 -10.19 31.36
N GLN A 279 -8.30 -9.93 30.74
CA GLN A 279 -9.52 -10.74 30.86
C GLN A 279 -10.19 -10.89 29.50
N ILE A 280 -10.86 -12.00 29.29
CA ILE A 280 -11.77 -12.19 28.15
C ILE A 280 -13.15 -11.67 28.58
N LEU A 281 -13.63 -10.64 27.93
CA LEU A 281 -14.90 -10.00 28.25
C LEU A 281 -15.84 -9.97 27.02
N ASP A 282 -17.15 -9.98 27.30
CA ASP A 282 -18.13 -9.63 26.27
C ASP A 282 -17.87 -8.19 25.81
N VAL A 283 -17.85 -7.99 24.51
CA VAL A 283 -17.50 -6.68 23.92
C VAL A 283 -18.47 -5.56 24.31
N THR A 284 -19.70 -5.92 24.69
CA THR A 284 -20.75 -4.99 25.12
C THR A 284 -20.74 -4.68 26.61
N GLN A 285 -19.85 -5.33 27.37
CA GLN A 285 -19.82 -5.27 28.84
C GLN A 285 -18.43 -5.05 29.41
N ILE A 286 -17.64 -4.21 28.78
CA ILE A 286 -16.31 -3.83 29.27
C ILE A 286 -16.48 -2.81 30.41
N PRO A 287 -16.01 -3.11 31.63
CA PRO A 287 -16.15 -2.18 32.77
C PRO A 287 -15.14 -1.04 32.70
N ASN A 288 -15.40 0.05 33.44
CA ASN A 288 -14.45 1.12 33.64
C ASN A 288 -13.11 0.58 34.21
N GLY A 289 -12.00 1.19 33.81
CA GLY A 289 -10.66 0.73 34.17
C GLY A 289 -10.13 -0.42 33.28
N TRP A 290 -10.94 -0.90 32.31
CA TRP A 290 -10.55 -1.91 31.33
C TRP A 290 -10.77 -1.42 29.92
N GLN A 291 -9.89 -1.82 29.01
CA GLN A 291 -9.95 -1.47 27.60
C GLN A 291 -9.73 -2.70 26.70
N GLY A 292 -10.48 -2.85 25.63
CA GLY A 292 -10.29 -3.92 24.66
C GLY A 292 -9.07 -3.65 23.79
N LEU A 293 -8.12 -4.60 23.73
CA LEU A 293 -6.89 -4.48 22.98
C LEU A 293 -6.72 -5.51 21.86
N ASP A 294 -7.49 -6.61 21.88
CA ASP A 294 -7.50 -7.62 20.80
C ASP A 294 -8.86 -8.30 20.72
N ALA A 295 -9.12 -8.97 19.60
CA ALA A 295 -10.30 -9.82 19.44
C ALA A 295 -10.22 -11.05 20.36
N GLY A 296 -11.33 -11.42 20.99
CA GLY A 296 -11.43 -12.62 21.82
C GLY A 296 -11.57 -13.90 20.99
N PRO A 297 -11.49 -15.08 21.66
CA PRO A 297 -11.51 -16.38 20.97
C PRO A 297 -12.80 -16.65 20.19
N LYS A 298 -13.97 -16.24 20.68
CA LYS A 298 -15.23 -16.41 19.95
C LYS A 298 -15.29 -15.51 18.71
N SER A 299 -14.78 -14.30 18.83
CA SER A 299 -14.67 -13.37 17.69
C SER A 299 -13.76 -13.92 16.61
N ILE A 300 -12.61 -14.48 17.00
CA ILE A 300 -11.67 -15.14 16.08
C ILE A 300 -12.33 -16.31 15.33
N GLU A 301 -13.07 -17.15 16.03
CA GLU A 301 -13.81 -18.27 15.42
C GLU A 301 -14.87 -17.77 14.42
N ASN A 302 -15.65 -16.77 14.81
CA ASN A 302 -16.66 -16.18 13.94
C ASN A 302 -16.02 -15.57 12.66
N PHE A 303 -14.92 -14.83 12.81
CA PHE A 303 -14.23 -14.24 11.68
C PHE A 303 -13.59 -15.30 10.77
N HIS A 304 -13.02 -16.37 11.34
CA HIS A 304 -12.54 -17.50 10.56
C HIS A 304 -13.65 -18.08 9.67
N ASN A 305 -14.83 -18.34 10.24
CA ASN A 305 -15.96 -18.89 9.51
C ASN A 305 -16.41 -17.97 8.36
N VAL A 306 -16.38 -16.66 8.54
CA VAL A 306 -16.68 -15.69 7.48
C VAL A 306 -15.61 -15.72 6.41
N VAL A 307 -14.34 -15.66 6.77
CA VAL A 307 -13.20 -15.67 5.83
C VAL A 307 -13.25 -16.92 4.94
N MET A 308 -13.51 -18.10 5.51
CA MET A 308 -13.52 -19.36 4.77
C MET A 308 -14.65 -19.50 3.74
N GLN A 309 -15.70 -18.68 3.83
CA GLN A 309 -16.79 -18.66 2.86
C GLN A 309 -16.50 -17.74 1.66
N CYS A 310 -15.53 -16.82 1.79
CA CYS A 310 -15.28 -15.77 0.82
C CYS A 310 -14.29 -16.19 -0.27
N LYS A 311 -14.50 -15.66 -1.47
CA LYS A 311 -13.66 -15.92 -2.65
C LYS A 311 -12.73 -14.77 -2.98
N THR A 312 -13.08 -13.56 -2.55
CA THR A 312 -12.25 -12.36 -2.69
C THR A 312 -12.17 -11.65 -1.35
N ILE A 313 -10.96 -11.34 -0.91
CA ILE A 313 -10.72 -10.80 0.42
C ILE A 313 -9.83 -9.56 0.31
N LEU A 314 -10.29 -8.46 0.91
CA LEU A 314 -9.49 -7.26 1.17
C LEU A 314 -9.14 -7.22 2.66
N TRP A 315 -7.87 -7.13 2.99
CA TRP A 315 -7.41 -6.94 4.36
C TRP A 315 -6.72 -5.59 4.54
N ASN A 316 -7.36 -4.69 5.28
CA ASN A 316 -6.87 -3.33 5.57
C ASN A 316 -7.06 -2.96 7.04
N GLY A 317 -6.14 -3.34 7.87
CA GLY A 317 -6.06 -3.04 9.31
C GLY A 317 -6.05 -4.28 10.20
N PRO A 318 -5.30 -4.22 11.33
CA PRO A 318 -5.22 -5.29 12.30
C PRO A 318 -6.49 -5.40 13.15
N LEU A 319 -6.70 -6.54 13.82
CA LEU A 319 -7.80 -6.76 14.76
C LEU A 319 -7.48 -6.34 16.19
N GLY A 320 -6.19 -6.24 16.54
CA GLY A 320 -5.72 -5.87 17.87
C GLY A 320 -4.44 -5.03 17.79
N VAL A 321 -3.87 -4.73 18.95
CA VAL A 321 -2.59 -4.01 19.09
C VAL A 321 -1.45 -5.00 18.84
N PHE A 322 -1.26 -5.38 17.57
CA PHE A 322 -0.37 -6.46 17.15
C PHE A 322 1.12 -6.20 17.44
N GLU A 323 1.49 -4.95 17.71
CA GLU A 323 2.83 -4.57 18.15
C GLU A 323 3.17 -5.09 19.56
N MET A 324 2.13 -5.44 20.33
CA MET A 324 2.22 -6.08 21.63
C MET A 324 1.91 -7.58 21.48
N GLU A 325 2.85 -8.45 21.82
CA GLU A 325 2.74 -9.90 21.63
C GLU A 325 1.46 -10.50 22.25
N ASN A 326 1.07 -10.03 23.43
CA ASN A 326 -0.11 -10.50 24.15
C ASN A 326 -1.43 -10.08 23.48
N PHE A 327 -1.42 -9.12 22.58
CA PHE A 327 -2.59 -8.56 21.86
C PHE A 327 -2.49 -8.72 20.34
N ALA A 328 -1.64 -9.65 19.87
CA ALA A 328 -1.45 -9.95 18.45
C ALA A 328 -2.25 -11.16 17.97
N LYS A 329 -2.85 -11.94 18.87
CA LYS A 329 -3.49 -13.23 18.57
C LYS A 329 -4.63 -13.13 17.57
N GLY A 330 -5.46 -12.09 17.68
CA GLY A 330 -6.54 -11.83 16.74
C GLY A 330 -6.03 -11.57 15.33
N THR A 331 -5.00 -10.74 15.20
CA THR A 331 -4.37 -10.40 13.90
C THR A 331 -3.67 -11.63 13.30
N ILE A 332 -2.97 -12.42 14.10
CA ILE A 332 -2.33 -13.67 13.65
C ILE A 332 -3.37 -14.68 13.18
N ALA A 333 -4.46 -14.86 13.94
CA ALA A 333 -5.53 -15.78 13.59
C ALA A 333 -6.23 -15.38 12.29
N LEU A 334 -6.49 -14.09 12.10
CA LEU A 334 -7.01 -13.55 10.84
C LEU A 334 -6.05 -13.84 9.68
N GLY A 335 -4.76 -13.58 9.85
CA GLY A 335 -3.74 -13.87 8.84
C GLY A 335 -3.70 -15.34 8.46
N ASN A 336 -3.79 -16.26 9.42
CA ASN A 336 -3.89 -17.71 9.19
C ASN A 336 -5.15 -18.06 8.40
N SER A 337 -6.30 -17.51 8.77
CA SER A 337 -7.58 -17.75 8.08
C SER A 337 -7.53 -17.27 6.62
N ILE A 338 -6.97 -16.08 6.37
CA ILE A 338 -6.80 -15.54 5.02
C ILE A 338 -5.81 -16.39 4.22
N ALA A 339 -4.71 -16.83 4.83
CA ALA A 339 -3.74 -17.71 4.18
C ALA A 339 -4.36 -19.06 3.79
N GLU A 340 -5.19 -19.64 4.66
CA GLU A 340 -5.93 -20.87 4.38
C GLU A 340 -6.96 -20.69 3.27
N ALA A 341 -7.76 -19.62 3.30
CA ALA A 341 -8.71 -19.29 2.24
C ALA A 341 -7.99 -19.09 0.90
N THR A 342 -6.82 -18.41 0.92
CA THR A 342 -6.00 -18.20 -0.28
C THR A 342 -5.47 -19.53 -0.85
N LYS A 343 -4.99 -20.42 -0.01
CA LYS A 343 -4.56 -21.78 -0.40
C LYS A 343 -5.72 -22.56 -1.03
N ASN A 344 -6.94 -22.32 -0.58
CA ASN A 344 -8.17 -22.93 -1.11
C ASN A 344 -8.74 -22.21 -2.34
N GLY A 345 -8.00 -21.26 -2.93
CA GLY A 345 -8.33 -20.61 -4.20
C GLY A 345 -8.97 -19.21 -4.08
N ALA A 346 -9.14 -18.67 -2.88
CA ALA A 346 -9.59 -17.30 -2.72
C ALA A 346 -8.48 -16.31 -3.17
N PHE A 347 -8.89 -15.17 -3.70
CA PHE A 347 -7.98 -14.04 -3.94
C PHE A 347 -7.93 -13.15 -2.70
N SER A 348 -6.72 -12.87 -2.21
CA SER A 348 -6.51 -11.99 -1.04
C SER A 348 -5.58 -10.84 -1.38
N LEU A 349 -6.06 -9.62 -1.13
CA LEU A 349 -5.31 -8.37 -1.23
C LEU A 349 -5.09 -7.80 0.17
N VAL A 350 -3.84 -7.59 0.52
CA VAL A 350 -3.46 -6.94 1.78
C VAL A 350 -2.91 -5.55 1.48
N GLY A 351 -3.35 -4.55 2.22
CA GLY A 351 -2.83 -3.20 2.08
C GLY A 351 -3.10 -2.28 3.26
N GLY A 352 -2.41 -1.16 3.25
CA GLY A 352 -2.31 -0.25 4.40
C GLY A 352 -1.10 -0.57 5.27
N GLY A 353 -0.49 0.47 5.85
CA GLY A 353 0.79 0.35 6.57
C GLY A 353 0.79 -0.73 7.65
N ASP A 354 -0.20 -0.71 8.52
CA ASP A 354 -0.29 -1.63 9.67
C ASP A 354 -0.54 -3.08 9.23
N SER A 355 -1.38 -3.30 8.20
CA SER A 355 -1.62 -4.65 7.68
C SER A 355 -0.38 -5.23 7.03
N VAL A 356 0.33 -4.42 6.25
CA VAL A 356 1.59 -4.83 5.60
C VAL A 356 2.66 -5.12 6.66
N ALA A 357 2.75 -4.30 7.70
CA ALA A 357 3.66 -4.54 8.82
C ALA A 357 3.34 -5.85 9.55
N ALA A 358 2.06 -6.11 9.85
CA ALA A 358 1.61 -7.35 10.49
C ALA A 358 1.90 -8.58 9.60
N VAL A 359 1.62 -8.49 8.30
CA VAL A 359 1.89 -9.58 7.33
C VAL A 359 3.38 -9.92 7.28
N LYS A 360 4.25 -8.93 7.28
CA LYS A 360 5.71 -9.11 7.33
C LYS A 360 6.16 -9.70 8.65
N GLN A 361 5.72 -9.11 9.77
CA GLN A 361 6.10 -9.54 11.12
C GLN A 361 5.74 -11.01 11.39
N PHE A 362 4.59 -11.47 10.89
CA PHE A 362 4.09 -12.83 11.14
C PHE A 362 4.28 -13.80 9.97
N GLY A 363 4.99 -13.40 8.92
CA GLY A 363 5.39 -14.28 7.81
C GLY A 363 4.22 -14.74 6.92
N PHE A 364 3.28 -13.84 6.62
CA PHE A 364 2.15 -14.10 5.71
C PHE A 364 2.38 -13.61 4.28
N GLU A 365 3.47 -12.92 3.98
CA GLU A 365 3.72 -12.27 2.68
C GLU A 365 3.56 -13.21 1.48
N HIS A 366 4.02 -14.46 1.62
CA HIS A 366 3.95 -15.47 0.57
C HIS A 366 2.72 -16.39 0.70
N LYS A 367 1.82 -16.11 1.64
CA LYS A 367 0.61 -16.91 1.91
C LYS A 367 -0.66 -16.20 1.46
N VAL A 368 -0.55 -14.97 1.00
CA VAL A 368 -1.64 -14.16 0.44
C VAL A 368 -1.40 -13.94 -1.05
N SER A 369 -2.45 -13.57 -1.80
CA SER A 369 -2.31 -13.41 -3.26
C SER A 369 -1.51 -12.18 -3.64
N TYR A 370 -1.68 -11.07 -2.91
CA TYR A 370 -0.95 -9.84 -3.16
C TYR A 370 -0.85 -8.96 -1.91
N VAL A 371 0.35 -8.42 -1.67
CA VAL A 371 0.62 -7.39 -0.65
C VAL A 371 0.93 -6.09 -1.37
N SER A 372 0.06 -5.08 -1.20
CA SER A 372 0.21 -3.79 -1.87
C SER A 372 1.41 -3.01 -1.32
N THR A 373 2.16 -2.40 -2.22
CA THR A 373 3.24 -1.46 -1.89
C THR A 373 2.75 -0.01 -1.77
N GLY A 374 1.46 0.21 -2.09
CA GLY A 374 0.90 1.54 -2.34
C GLY A 374 0.64 2.42 -1.13
N GLY A 375 0.53 1.86 0.08
CA GLY A 375 0.22 2.64 1.27
C GLY A 375 -0.97 3.59 1.07
N GLY A 376 -0.71 4.90 1.05
CA GLY A 376 -1.74 5.93 0.85
C GLY A 376 -2.42 5.87 -0.53
N ALA A 377 -1.70 5.52 -1.57
CA ALA A 377 -2.29 5.40 -2.92
C ALA A 377 -3.34 4.28 -2.98
N MET A 378 -3.09 3.16 -2.31
CA MET A 378 -4.09 2.10 -2.19
C MET A 378 -5.34 2.58 -1.45
N LEU A 379 -5.17 3.27 -0.31
CA LEU A 379 -6.32 3.80 0.45
C LEU A 379 -7.16 4.75 -0.41
N GLU A 380 -6.54 5.68 -1.12
CA GLU A 380 -7.25 6.59 -2.02
C GLU A 380 -7.96 5.86 -3.17
N SER A 381 -7.38 4.77 -3.68
CA SER A 381 -8.06 3.90 -4.66
C SER A 381 -9.29 3.22 -4.06
N LEU A 382 -9.22 2.74 -2.81
CA LEU A 382 -10.36 2.16 -2.10
C LEU A 382 -11.45 3.19 -1.78
N GLU A 383 -11.07 4.46 -1.64
CA GLU A 383 -11.99 5.60 -1.53
C GLU A 383 -12.68 5.97 -2.87
N GLY A 384 -12.35 5.28 -3.95
CA GLY A 384 -12.90 5.53 -5.29
C GLY A 384 -12.27 6.70 -6.02
N LYS A 385 -11.16 7.25 -5.53
CA LYS A 385 -10.46 8.36 -6.18
C LYS A 385 -9.69 7.90 -7.41
N THR A 386 -9.74 8.69 -8.47
CA THR A 386 -8.85 8.53 -9.62
C THR A 386 -7.47 9.02 -9.26
N LEU A 387 -6.47 8.14 -9.32
CA LEU A 387 -5.09 8.50 -9.01
C LEU A 387 -4.44 9.23 -10.17
N PRO A 388 -3.88 10.45 -9.97
CA PRO A 388 -3.32 11.27 -11.06
C PRO A 388 -2.24 10.56 -11.88
N GLY A 389 -1.34 9.81 -11.23
CA GLY A 389 -0.28 9.07 -11.90
C GLY A 389 -0.77 7.88 -12.73
N ILE A 390 -1.98 7.39 -12.48
CA ILE A 390 -2.63 6.36 -13.30
C ILE A 390 -3.38 7.03 -14.45
N ALA A 391 -4.19 8.06 -14.17
CA ALA A 391 -4.94 8.79 -15.19
C ALA A 391 -4.03 9.31 -16.30
N ALA A 392 -2.89 9.89 -15.94
CA ALA A 392 -1.92 10.45 -16.88
C ALA A 392 -1.36 9.44 -17.92
N ILE A 393 -1.36 8.15 -17.61
CA ILE A 393 -0.96 7.10 -18.56
C ILE A 393 -2.13 6.64 -19.44
N LEU A 394 -3.35 6.68 -18.88
CA LEU A 394 -4.55 6.22 -19.59
C LEU A 394 -5.08 7.23 -20.62
N GLU A 395 -4.82 8.51 -20.38
CA GLU A 395 -5.13 9.61 -21.30
C GLU A 395 -4.12 9.65 -22.47
#